data_0bf41cbec5f055381f712f4cf892ec8c
#
_entry.id   0bf41cbec5f055381f712f4cf892ec8c
#
_cell.length_a   1.000
_cell.length_b   1.000
_cell.length_c   1.000
_cell.angle_alpha   90.00
_cell.angle_beta   90.00
_cell.angle_gamma   90.00
#
_symmetry.space_group_name_H-M   'P 1'
#
loop_
_entity.id
_entity.type
_entity.pdbx_description
1 polymer ?
#
loop_
_entity_poly.entity_id
_entity_poly.type
_entity_poly.pdbx_seq_one_letter_code
_entity_poly.pdbx_strand_id
1 'polypeptide(L)'
;AYYVPVAHVDEMGNRIEQLAREDVLAQLKPILQNPQIGKIGQHLKYDAHILANYHIDLINEPSNWAMDTMLASYVINAVATRHGMDDLARHYLHTQTITFEDVAGKGAKQITFDKVPLNVASDYACEDADITYQLFELFSEKLNAEPNNAKLLHELEIPVAQILCQMEHDGILLNKAFLGELSARFDEKIQALETVAFAQAGETFNLASPKQLGEVLFDRLGITGGKKTKTGQYSTSEAVLATIDHPLIETVLEHRSLSKLKSTYTDALANVADSNDRVHTSYHQALTTTGRLSSTEPNLQNIPIRTDTGRLIRGAFIAPTGRKVLSA
;
A
#
# COMPACT_ATOMS: atom_id res chain seq x y z
N ALA A 1 -23.08 12.58 -15.81
CA ALA A 1 -21.98 12.93 -14.89
C ALA A 1 -21.60 14.39 -15.03
N TYR A 2 -20.98 14.99 -14.03
CA TYR A 2 -20.50 16.36 -14.04
C TYR A 2 -19.11 16.40 -13.45
N TYR A 3 -18.21 17.16 -14.08
CA TYR A 3 -16.89 17.47 -13.55
C TYR A 3 -16.85 18.92 -13.08
N VAL A 4 -16.37 19.16 -11.86
CA VAL A 4 -16.26 20.49 -11.27
C VAL A 4 -14.79 20.80 -10.99
N PRO A 5 -14.09 21.51 -11.90
CA PRO A 5 -12.69 21.84 -11.73
C PRO A 5 -12.51 22.87 -10.62
N VAL A 6 -11.58 22.63 -9.69
CA VAL A 6 -11.31 23.49 -8.54
C VAL A 6 -9.82 23.72 -8.27
N ALA A 7 -8.93 23.00 -8.98
CA ALA A 7 -7.48 23.05 -8.72
C ALA A 7 -6.61 22.97 -9.98
N HIS A 8 -7.17 23.08 -11.18
CA HIS A 8 -6.39 23.03 -12.42
C HIS A 8 -5.47 24.22 -12.60
N VAL A 9 -4.33 23.95 -13.21
CA VAL A 9 -3.31 24.94 -13.56
C VAL A 9 -2.94 24.82 -15.04
N ASP A 10 -2.40 25.91 -15.61
CA ASP A 10 -1.83 25.90 -16.97
C ASP A 10 -0.44 25.21 -16.97
N GLU A 11 0.19 25.14 -18.14
CA GLU A 11 1.53 24.56 -18.31
C GLU A 11 2.62 25.27 -17.48
N MET A 12 2.42 26.53 -17.13
CA MET A 12 3.32 27.33 -16.31
C MET A 12 3.02 27.22 -14.82
N GLY A 13 1.96 26.47 -14.43
CA GLY A 13 1.53 26.29 -13.05
C GLY A 13 0.64 27.42 -12.52
N ASN A 14 0.13 28.32 -13.38
CA ASN A 14 -0.81 29.35 -12.96
C ASN A 14 -2.22 28.77 -12.92
N ARG A 15 -3.00 29.20 -11.92
CA ARG A 15 -4.41 28.78 -11.80
C ARG A 15 -5.21 29.27 -13.01
N ILE A 16 -5.93 28.36 -13.65
CA ILE A 16 -6.87 28.71 -14.72
C ILE A 16 -8.19 29.24 -14.16
N GLU A 17 -9.04 29.85 -14.99
CA GLU A 17 -10.38 30.29 -14.60
C GLU A 17 -11.25 29.07 -14.24
N GLN A 18 -11.71 29.01 -13.00
CA GLN A 18 -12.51 27.93 -12.42
C GLN A 18 -13.15 28.37 -11.12
N LEU A 19 -14.12 27.61 -10.60
CA LEU A 19 -14.77 27.91 -9.32
C LEU A 19 -13.77 27.88 -8.15
N ALA A 20 -14.04 28.67 -7.12
CA ALA A 20 -13.25 28.60 -5.90
C ALA A 20 -13.52 27.26 -5.20
N ARG A 21 -12.45 26.53 -4.87
CA ARG A 21 -12.56 25.21 -4.23
C ARG A 21 -13.34 25.26 -2.94
N GLU A 22 -13.09 26.30 -2.13
CA GLU A 22 -13.73 26.52 -0.84
C GLU A 22 -15.26 26.66 -0.99
N ASP A 23 -15.71 27.40 -2.01
CA ASP A 23 -17.13 27.61 -2.29
C ASP A 23 -17.81 26.32 -2.75
N VAL A 24 -17.16 25.55 -3.65
CA VAL A 24 -17.66 24.25 -4.12
C VAL A 24 -17.77 23.28 -2.96
N LEU A 25 -16.72 23.14 -2.15
CA LEU A 25 -16.72 22.23 -1.01
C LEU A 25 -17.74 22.61 0.05
N ALA A 26 -17.94 23.92 0.30
CA ALA A 26 -18.98 24.41 1.21
C ALA A 26 -20.39 24.01 0.77
N GLN A 27 -20.66 24.02 -0.56
CA GLN A 27 -21.95 23.58 -1.10
C GLN A 27 -22.11 22.04 -1.09
N LEU A 28 -21.04 21.29 -1.30
CA LEU A 28 -21.07 19.83 -1.32
C LEU A 28 -21.10 19.20 0.08
N LYS A 29 -20.45 19.83 1.06
CA LYS A 29 -20.32 19.31 2.42
C LYS A 29 -21.64 18.84 3.03
N PRO A 30 -22.76 19.65 3.04
CA PRO A 30 -24.02 19.22 3.64
C PRO A 30 -24.65 18.01 2.92
N ILE A 31 -24.35 17.80 1.62
CA ILE A 31 -24.82 16.66 0.84
C ILE A 31 -23.97 15.42 1.18
N LEU A 32 -22.65 15.58 1.15
CA LEU A 32 -21.71 14.49 1.39
C LEU A 32 -21.80 13.95 2.82
N GLN A 33 -21.98 14.80 3.81
CA GLN A 33 -22.11 14.39 5.21
C GLN A 33 -23.54 13.98 5.62
N ASN A 34 -24.53 14.13 4.73
CA ASN A 34 -25.90 13.74 5.06
C ASN A 34 -26.05 12.20 5.09
N PRO A 35 -26.39 11.59 6.26
CA PRO A 35 -26.54 10.15 6.37
C PRO A 35 -27.76 9.58 5.61
N GLN A 36 -28.71 10.43 5.20
CA GLN A 36 -29.87 10.01 4.41
C GLN A 36 -29.55 9.89 2.91
N ILE A 37 -28.41 10.43 2.47
CA ILE A 37 -27.97 10.36 1.08
C ILE A 37 -26.92 9.26 0.96
N GLY A 38 -27.24 8.20 0.19
CA GLY A 38 -26.31 7.12 -0.09
C GLY A 38 -25.13 7.58 -0.98
N LYS A 39 -23.91 7.26 -0.59
CA LYS A 39 -22.71 7.49 -1.39
C LYS A 39 -22.35 6.23 -2.13
N ILE A 40 -22.12 6.37 -3.41
CA ILE A 40 -21.67 5.31 -4.32
C ILE A 40 -20.29 5.74 -4.83
N GLY A 41 -19.33 4.83 -4.82
CA GLY A 41 -18.02 5.11 -5.35
C GLY A 41 -17.24 3.84 -5.68
N GLN A 42 -16.08 4.04 -6.25
CA GLN A 42 -15.09 3.00 -6.52
C GLN A 42 -13.90 3.24 -5.58
N HIS A 43 -13.70 2.38 -4.58
CA HIS A 43 -12.68 2.57 -3.56
C HIS A 43 -12.94 3.82 -2.70
N LEU A 44 -14.13 3.90 -2.09
CA LEU A 44 -14.61 5.06 -1.30
C LEU A 44 -13.67 5.51 -0.18
N LYS A 45 -12.82 4.64 0.34
CA LYS A 45 -11.80 5.02 1.34
C LYS A 45 -10.87 6.11 0.81
N TYR A 46 -10.48 6.03 -0.47
CA TYR A 46 -9.62 7.02 -1.08
C TYR A 46 -10.28 8.40 -1.09
N ASP A 47 -11.53 8.47 -1.55
CA ASP A 47 -12.30 9.71 -1.58
C ASP A 47 -12.53 10.29 -0.18
N ALA A 48 -12.82 9.42 0.80
CA ALA A 48 -13.01 9.82 2.19
C ALA A 48 -11.73 10.47 2.78
N HIS A 49 -10.54 9.91 2.51
CA HIS A 49 -9.27 10.50 2.93
C HIS A 49 -9.01 11.86 2.26
N ILE A 50 -9.28 11.98 0.96
CA ILE A 50 -9.11 13.26 0.26
C ILE A 50 -10.05 14.32 0.84
N LEU A 51 -11.32 13.98 1.05
CA LEU A 51 -12.33 14.91 1.59
C LEU A 51 -12.04 15.29 3.05
N ALA A 52 -11.46 14.41 3.85
CA ALA A 52 -11.03 14.70 5.22
C ALA A 52 -10.01 15.84 5.29
N ASN A 53 -9.11 15.96 4.30
CA ASN A 53 -8.15 17.07 4.19
C ASN A 53 -8.83 18.44 4.07
N TYR A 54 -10.10 18.46 3.69
CA TYR A 54 -10.92 19.66 3.55
C TYR A 54 -12.03 19.75 4.60
N HIS A 55 -11.90 19.03 5.72
CA HIS A 55 -12.86 19.02 6.82
C HIS A 55 -14.27 18.52 6.41
N ILE A 56 -14.35 17.65 5.40
CA ILE A 56 -15.55 16.92 5.03
C ILE A 56 -15.37 15.50 5.56
N ASP A 57 -16.04 15.20 6.66
CA ASP A 57 -15.88 13.94 7.38
C ASP A 57 -16.84 12.88 6.83
N LEU A 58 -16.31 11.89 6.13
CA LEU A 58 -16.99 10.66 5.74
C LEU A 58 -16.45 9.45 6.49
N ILE A 59 -15.56 9.65 7.45
CA ILE A 59 -14.86 8.60 8.18
C ILE A 59 -15.52 8.37 9.54
N ASN A 60 -15.66 9.43 10.35
CA ASN A 60 -16.13 9.35 11.74
C ASN A 60 -17.64 9.50 11.88
N GLU A 61 -18.24 10.31 11.03
CA GLU A 61 -19.67 10.54 11.07
C GLU A 61 -20.41 9.37 10.41
N PRO A 62 -21.66 9.07 10.79
CA PRO A 62 -22.43 8.01 10.18
C PRO A 62 -22.73 8.37 8.71
N SER A 63 -21.74 8.24 7.86
CA SER A 63 -21.87 8.42 6.43
C SER A 63 -22.45 7.16 5.81
N ASN A 64 -23.48 7.34 5.01
CA ASN A 64 -24.12 6.23 4.31
C ASN A 64 -23.28 5.86 3.06
N TRP A 65 -22.38 4.91 3.20
CA TRP A 65 -21.72 4.26 2.06
C TRP A 65 -22.68 3.21 1.49
N ALA A 66 -23.46 3.62 0.52
CA ALA A 66 -24.48 2.75 -0.06
C ALA A 66 -23.86 1.61 -0.86
N MET A 67 -22.79 1.88 -1.61
CA MET A 67 -22.00 0.85 -2.29
C MET A 67 -20.60 1.35 -2.64
N ASP A 68 -19.62 0.52 -2.36
CA ASP A 68 -18.29 0.58 -2.97
C ASP A 68 -18.24 -0.49 -4.07
N THR A 69 -18.12 -0.09 -5.33
CA THR A 69 -18.19 -1.01 -6.48
C THR A 69 -17.00 -1.96 -6.54
N MET A 70 -15.83 -1.59 -5.98
CA MET A 70 -14.69 -2.48 -5.81
C MET A 70 -15.04 -3.62 -4.85
N LEU A 71 -15.59 -3.32 -3.68
CA LEU A 71 -15.99 -4.31 -2.67
C LEU A 71 -17.17 -5.15 -3.15
N ALA A 72 -18.16 -4.56 -3.82
CA ALA A 72 -19.29 -5.28 -4.40
C ALA A 72 -18.81 -6.33 -5.40
N SER A 73 -17.92 -5.96 -6.31
CA SER A 73 -17.33 -6.88 -7.28
C SER A 73 -16.55 -8.01 -6.61
N TYR A 74 -15.79 -7.71 -5.56
CA TYR A 74 -15.05 -8.69 -4.78
C TYR A 74 -15.96 -9.70 -4.09
N VAL A 75 -17.04 -9.26 -3.47
CA VAL A 75 -18.06 -10.12 -2.84
C VAL A 75 -18.77 -10.98 -3.88
N ILE A 76 -19.11 -10.44 -5.05
CA ILE A 76 -19.77 -11.18 -6.12
C ILE A 76 -18.86 -12.26 -6.67
N ASN A 77 -17.58 -11.95 -6.95
CA ASN A 77 -16.61 -12.93 -7.43
C ASN A 77 -15.16 -12.45 -7.22
N ALA A 78 -14.54 -12.86 -6.13
CA ALA A 78 -13.19 -12.48 -5.71
C ALA A 78 -12.07 -12.82 -6.72
N VAL A 79 -12.32 -13.65 -7.71
CA VAL A 79 -11.33 -14.11 -8.70
C VAL A 79 -11.62 -13.64 -10.12
N ALA A 80 -12.73 -12.90 -10.35
CA ALA A 80 -13.14 -12.49 -11.69
C ALA A 80 -12.16 -11.50 -12.33
N THR A 81 -11.71 -10.52 -11.54
CA THR A 81 -10.83 -9.43 -12.01
C THR A 81 -9.89 -8.98 -10.90
N ARG A 82 -9.11 -7.91 -11.14
CA ARG A 82 -8.36 -7.20 -10.10
C ARG A 82 -9.21 -6.18 -9.32
N HIS A 83 -10.49 -6.08 -9.62
CA HIS A 83 -11.44 -5.17 -8.99
C HIS A 83 -11.14 -3.66 -9.18
N GLY A 84 -10.17 -3.30 -10.03
CA GLY A 84 -9.98 -1.94 -10.49
C GLY A 84 -11.04 -1.55 -11.52
N MET A 85 -11.40 -0.26 -11.60
CA MET A 85 -12.50 0.22 -12.42
C MET A 85 -12.37 -0.17 -13.91
N ASP A 86 -11.20 0.00 -14.51
CA ASP A 86 -10.95 -0.38 -15.91
C ASP A 86 -11.17 -1.88 -16.17
N ASP A 87 -10.71 -2.72 -15.24
CA ASP A 87 -10.90 -4.17 -15.32
C ASP A 87 -12.37 -4.54 -15.13
N LEU A 88 -13.08 -3.86 -14.23
CA LEU A 88 -14.52 -4.05 -14.01
C LEU A 88 -15.34 -3.60 -15.22
N ALA A 89 -15.06 -2.43 -15.79
CA ALA A 89 -15.72 -1.92 -16.99
C ALA A 89 -15.55 -2.89 -18.17
N ARG A 90 -14.32 -3.36 -18.39
CA ARG A 90 -14.01 -4.32 -19.46
C ARG A 90 -14.72 -5.66 -19.25
N HIS A 91 -14.73 -6.17 -18.02
CA HIS A 91 -15.28 -7.49 -17.70
C HIS A 91 -16.81 -7.50 -17.66
N TYR A 92 -17.42 -6.51 -17.02
CA TYR A 92 -18.85 -6.50 -16.74
C TYR A 92 -19.67 -5.64 -17.71
N LEU A 93 -19.11 -4.55 -18.20
CA LEU A 93 -19.78 -3.61 -19.09
C LEU A 93 -19.33 -3.74 -20.54
N HIS A 94 -18.31 -4.56 -20.81
CA HIS A 94 -17.68 -4.73 -22.13
C HIS A 94 -17.22 -3.40 -22.76
N THR A 95 -16.84 -2.44 -21.90
CA THR A 95 -16.40 -1.09 -22.28
C THR A 95 -14.92 -0.92 -21.98
N GLN A 96 -14.20 -0.30 -22.92
CA GLN A 96 -12.83 0.14 -22.70
C GLN A 96 -12.88 1.60 -22.22
N THR A 97 -12.32 1.87 -21.07
CA THR A 97 -12.26 3.18 -20.43
C THR A 97 -11.03 3.98 -20.87
N ILE A 98 -11.08 5.28 -20.70
CA ILE A 98 -9.92 6.16 -20.73
C ILE A 98 -9.08 5.88 -19.49
N THR A 99 -7.82 5.49 -19.63
CA THR A 99 -6.98 5.23 -18.46
C THR A 99 -6.31 6.50 -17.94
N PHE A 100 -5.89 6.51 -16.67
CA PHE A 100 -5.11 7.64 -16.14
C PHE A 100 -3.81 7.87 -16.92
N GLU A 101 -3.17 6.79 -17.43
CA GLU A 101 -1.97 6.88 -18.27
C GLU A 101 -2.26 7.57 -19.62
N ASP A 102 -3.45 7.43 -20.17
CA ASP A 102 -3.84 8.09 -21.43
C ASP A 102 -3.94 9.61 -21.26
N VAL A 103 -4.37 10.09 -20.12
CA VAL A 103 -4.58 11.53 -19.85
C VAL A 103 -3.39 12.21 -19.19
N ALA A 104 -2.68 11.53 -18.31
CA ALA A 104 -1.58 12.07 -17.51
C ALA A 104 -0.17 11.60 -17.96
N GLY A 105 -0.09 10.61 -18.86
CA GLY A 105 1.18 10.03 -19.29
C GLY A 105 1.72 8.97 -18.31
N LYS A 106 2.89 8.43 -18.58
CA LYS A 106 3.49 7.29 -17.87
C LYS A 106 4.93 7.53 -17.44
N GLY A 107 5.29 6.97 -16.28
CA GLY A 107 6.65 6.96 -15.75
C GLY A 107 7.19 8.37 -15.48
N ALA A 108 8.45 8.65 -15.87
CA ALA A 108 9.10 9.94 -15.59
C ALA A 108 8.47 11.15 -16.33
N LYS A 109 7.59 10.91 -17.28
CA LYS A 109 6.86 11.95 -18.03
C LYS A 109 5.43 12.14 -17.54
N GLN A 110 5.01 11.39 -16.54
CA GLN A 110 3.67 11.50 -15.99
C GLN A 110 3.51 12.85 -15.28
N ILE A 111 2.43 13.55 -15.63
CA ILE A 111 2.04 14.81 -15.00
C ILE A 111 1.00 14.55 -13.92
N THR A 112 0.85 15.51 -13.01
CA THR A 112 -0.25 15.50 -12.03
C THR A 112 -1.57 15.87 -12.69
N PHE A 113 -2.70 15.40 -12.14
CA PHE A 113 -4.01 15.57 -12.79
C PHE A 113 -4.45 17.02 -12.92
N ASP A 114 -4.03 17.89 -12.01
CA ASP A 114 -4.25 19.33 -12.07
C ASP A 114 -3.63 20.01 -13.32
N LYS A 115 -2.66 19.36 -13.98
CA LYS A 115 -2.00 19.83 -15.21
C LYS A 115 -2.58 19.20 -16.48
N VAL A 116 -3.48 18.24 -16.37
CA VAL A 116 -4.18 17.69 -17.52
C VAL A 116 -5.09 18.75 -18.13
N PRO A 117 -5.11 18.94 -19.47
CA PRO A 117 -6.00 19.91 -20.11
C PRO A 117 -7.45 19.68 -19.68
N LEU A 118 -8.17 20.77 -19.38
CA LEU A 118 -9.48 20.72 -18.72
C LEU A 118 -10.51 19.88 -19.49
N ASN A 119 -10.55 19.96 -20.81
CA ASN A 119 -11.44 19.15 -21.64
C ASN A 119 -11.12 17.64 -21.50
N VAL A 120 -9.85 17.26 -21.50
CA VAL A 120 -9.41 15.88 -21.35
C VAL A 120 -9.71 15.38 -19.93
N ALA A 121 -9.42 16.20 -18.92
CA ALA A 121 -9.70 15.89 -17.53
C ALA A 121 -11.22 15.72 -17.26
N SER A 122 -12.05 16.57 -17.92
CA SER A 122 -13.50 16.48 -17.81
C SER A 122 -14.04 15.19 -18.43
N ASP A 123 -13.58 14.81 -19.62
CA ASP A 123 -14.01 13.58 -20.28
C ASP A 123 -13.65 12.37 -19.43
N TYR A 124 -12.40 12.29 -18.94
CA TYR A 124 -11.93 11.23 -18.06
C TYR A 124 -12.76 11.12 -16.77
N ALA A 125 -12.89 12.24 -16.03
CA ALA A 125 -13.57 12.21 -14.73
C ALA A 125 -15.08 11.98 -14.84
N CYS A 126 -15.71 12.44 -15.93
CA CYS A 126 -17.12 12.15 -16.18
C CYS A 126 -17.33 10.69 -16.57
N GLU A 127 -16.43 10.09 -17.34
CA GLU A 127 -16.46 8.66 -17.66
C GLU A 127 -16.30 7.82 -16.39
N ASP A 128 -15.34 8.13 -15.52
CA ASP A 128 -15.13 7.44 -14.24
C ASP A 128 -16.40 7.43 -13.38
N ALA A 129 -17.06 8.57 -13.27
CA ALA A 129 -18.32 8.68 -12.52
C ALA A 129 -19.47 7.89 -13.17
N ASP A 130 -19.57 7.90 -14.50
CA ASP A 130 -20.60 7.18 -15.25
C ASP A 130 -20.40 5.67 -15.17
N ILE A 131 -19.19 5.19 -15.39
CA ILE A 131 -18.82 3.77 -15.25
C ILE A 131 -19.09 3.27 -13.84
N THR A 132 -18.72 4.04 -12.81
CA THR A 132 -19.00 3.69 -11.42
C THR A 132 -20.51 3.55 -11.19
N TYR A 133 -21.33 4.42 -11.76
CA TYR A 133 -22.78 4.33 -11.62
C TYR A 133 -23.36 3.14 -12.40
N GLN A 134 -22.91 2.85 -13.60
CA GLN A 134 -23.33 1.67 -14.36
C GLN A 134 -22.97 0.36 -13.62
N LEU A 135 -21.77 0.31 -13.02
CA LEU A 135 -21.37 -0.83 -12.17
C LEU A 135 -22.25 -0.96 -10.93
N PHE A 136 -22.64 0.17 -10.31
CA PHE A 136 -23.57 0.16 -9.20
C PHE A 136 -24.93 -0.44 -9.58
N GLU A 137 -25.52 -0.04 -10.71
CA GLU A 137 -26.80 -0.60 -11.18
C GLU A 137 -26.68 -2.11 -11.41
N LEU A 138 -25.67 -2.54 -12.16
CA LEU A 138 -25.44 -3.96 -12.46
C LEU A 138 -25.18 -4.79 -11.19
N PHE A 139 -24.35 -4.30 -10.28
CA PHE A 139 -24.04 -5.02 -9.05
C PHE A 139 -25.21 -5.04 -8.08
N SER A 140 -26.05 -4.00 -8.07
CA SER A 140 -27.31 -4.01 -7.32
C SER A 140 -28.25 -5.13 -7.77
N GLU A 141 -28.40 -5.35 -9.08
CA GLU A 141 -29.18 -6.46 -9.62
C GLU A 141 -28.62 -7.83 -9.19
N LYS A 142 -27.29 -8.00 -9.32
CA LYS A 142 -26.62 -9.25 -8.92
C LYS A 142 -26.74 -9.54 -7.43
N LEU A 143 -26.55 -8.53 -6.59
CA LEU A 143 -26.67 -8.65 -5.13
C LEU A 143 -28.12 -8.93 -4.70
N ASN A 144 -29.11 -8.34 -5.37
CA ASN A 144 -30.51 -8.64 -5.11
C ASN A 144 -30.87 -10.09 -5.43
N ALA A 145 -30.21 -10.70 -6.43
CA ALA A 145 -30.38 -12.13 -6.76
C ALA A 145 -29.65 -13.06 -5.76
N GLU A 146 -28.67 -12.54 -5.01
CA GLU A 146 -27.82 -13.30 -4.09
C GLU A 146 -27.83 -12.66 -2.68
N PRO A 147 -28.89 -12.87 -1.86
CA PRO A 147 -29.07 -12.19 -0.57
C PRO A 147 -27.91 -12.36 0.43
N ASN A 148 -27.22 -13.50 0.37
CA ASN A 148 -26.06 -13.73 1.24
C ASN A 148 -24.89 -12.81 0.86
N ASN A 149 -24.65 -12.57 -0.42
CA ASN A 149 -23.63 -11.65 -0.90
C ASN A 149 -24.00 -10.20 -0.56
N ALA A 150 -25.27 -9.83 -0.72
CA ALA A 150 -25.77 -8.52 -0.28
C ALA A 150 -25.54 -8.30 1.22
N LYS A 151 -25.88 -9.30 2.04
CA LYS A 151 -25.63 -9.27 3.48
C LYS A 151 -24.15 -9.15 3.81
N LEU A 152 -23.30 -9.94 3.14
CA LEU A 152 -21.84 -9.87 3.34
C LEU A 152 -21.30 -8.47 3.01
N LEU A 153 -21.74 -7.87 1.90
CA LEU A 153 -21.32 -6.53 1.51
C LEU A 153 -21.73 -5.48 2.55
N HIS A 154 -23.01 -5.45 2.92
CA HIS A 154 -23.57 -4.36 3.74
C HIS A 154 -23.35 -4.53 5.24
N GLU A 155 -23.30 -5.78 5.75
CA GLU A 155 -23.13 -6.03 7.18
C GLU A 155 -21.67 -6.29 7.59
N LEU A 156 -20.78 -6.57 6.63
CA LEU A 156 -19.37 -6.84 6.93
C LEU A 156 -18.40 -5.95 6.12
N GLU A 157 -18.38 -6.05 4.79
CA GLU A 157 -17.30 -5.44 3.99
C GLU A 157 -17.33 -3.91 4.04
N ILE A 158 -18.49 -3.27 3.89
CA ILE A 158 -18.62 -1.81 4.00
C ILE A 158 -18.30 -1.32 5.43
N PRO A 159 -18.84 -1.88 6.52
CA PRO A 159 -18.45 -1.51 7.86
C PRO A 159 -16.95 -1.71 8.14
N VAL A 160 -16.35 -2.79 7.67
CA VAL A 160 -14.90 -3.01 7.78
C VAL A 160 -14.13 -1.95 7.00
N ALA A 161 -14.55 -1.58 5.79
CA ALA A 161 -13.91 -0.52 5.01
C ALA A 161 -13.92 0.82 5.75
N GLN A 162 -15.03 1.17 6.41
CA GLN A 162 -15.13 2.39 7.22
C GLN A 162 -14.19 2.35 8.44
N ILE A 163 -14.11 1.21 9.13
CA ILE A 163 -13.17 1.02 10.25
C ILE A 163 -11.72 1.11 9.77
N LEU A 164 -11.39 0.46 8.64
CA LEU A 164 -10.06 0.53 8.07
C LEU A 164 -9.70 1.95 7.62
N CYS A 165 -10.65 2.67 7.05
CA CYS A 165 -10.49 4.09 6.69
C CYS A 165 -10.12 4.93 7.93
N GLN A 166 -10.83 4.72 9.06
CA GLN A 166 -10.51 5.37 10.33
C GLN A 166 -9.11 4.99 10.84
N MET A 167 -8.75 3.70 10.77
CA MET A 167 -7.42 3.23 11.18
C MET A 167 -6.30 3.82 10.32
N GLU A 168 -6.52 3.93 9.02
CA GLU A 168 -5.59 4.58 8.09
C GLU A 168 -5.43 6.06 8.39
N HIS A 169 -6.56 6.75 8.65
CA HIS A 169 -6.58 8.16 9.00
C HIS A 169 -5.87 8.45 10.33
N ASP A 170 -6.15 7.66 11.36
CA ASP A 170 -5.54 7.82 12.67
C ASP A 170 -4.06 7.43 12.68
N GLY A 171 -3.67 6.45 11.88
CA GLY A 171 -2.33 5.89 11.87
C GLY A 171 -1.96 5.21 13.20
N ILE A 172 -0.79 4.58 13.24
CA ILE A 172 -0.23 3.95 14.44
C ILE A 172 0.98 4.73 14.95
N LEU A 173 1.01 4.99 16.27
CA LEU A 173 2.09 5.74 16.91
C LEU A 173 3.37 4.92 17.01
N LEU A 174 4.49 5.51 16.63
CA LEU A 174 5.82 4.94 16.74
C LEU A 174 6.67 5.64 17.80
N ASN A 175 7.50 4.87 18.48
CA ASN A 175 8.62 5.38 19.25
C ASN A 175 9.84 5.53 18.33
N LYS A 176 9.98 6.69 17.68
CA LYS A 176 11.10 6.97 16.76
C LYS A 176 12.47 6.93 17.45
N ALA A 177 12.56 7.37 18.70
CA ALA A 177 13.81 7.32 19.47
C ALA A 177 14.26 5.85 19.62
N PHE A 178 13.36 4.97 20.02
CA PHE A 178 13.64 3.53 20.13
C PHE A 178 14.04 2.91 18.78
N LEU A 179 13.38 3.30 17.66
CA LEU A 179 13.78 2.84 16.33
C LEU A 179 15.18 3.31 15.96
N GLY A 180 15.55 4.56 16.29
CA GLY A 180 16.89 5.09 16.08
C GLY A 180 17.97 4.34 16.86
N GLU A 181 17.72 4.05 18.14
CA GLU A 181 18.61 3.23 18.97
C GLU A 181 18.75 1.80 18.41
N LEU A 182 17.64 1.21 17.97
CA LEU A 182 17.65 -0.12 17.40
C LEU A 182 18.40 -0.16 16.05
N SER A 183 18.22 0.86 15.22
CA SER A 183 18.96 1.03 13.96
C SER A 183 20.46 1.10 14.19
N ALA A 184 20.93 1.91 15.18
CA ALA A 184 22.33 2.00 15.53
C ALA A 184 22.90 0.65 16.01
N ARG A 185 22.18 -0.08 16.84
CA ARG A 185 22.55 -1.43 17.29
C ARG A 185 22.62 -2.43 16.14
N PHE A 186 21.77 -2.30 15.14
CA PHE A 186 21.86 -3.14 13.94
C PHE A 186 23.08 -2.78 13.11
N ASP A 187 23.43 -1.50 12.94
CA ASP A 187 24.64 -1.08 12.26
C ASP A 187 25.90 -1.68 12.89
N GLU A 188 26.04 -1.59 14.22
CA GLU A 188 27.16 -2.18 14.94
C GLU A 188 27.28 -3.69 14.68
N LYS A 189 26.16 -4.41 14.72
CA LYS A 189 26.14 -5.85 14.44
C LYS A 189 26.46 -6.17 12.98
N ILE A 190 25.92 -5.42 12.04
CA ILE A 190 26.18 -5.57 10.60
C ILE A 190 27.67 -5.39 10.32
N GLN A 191 28.31 -4.35 10.85
CA GLN A 191 29.74 -4.10 10.71
C GLN A 191 30.59 -5.22 11.34
N ALA A 192 30.20 -5.73 12.50
CA ALA A 192 30.87 -6.87 13.12
C ALA A 192 30.77 -8.13 12.25
N LEU A 193 29.58 -8.41 11.69
CA LEU A 193 29.38 -9.55 10.77
C LEU A 193 30.18 -9.39 9.46
N GLU A 194 30.29 -8.17 8.91
CA GLU A 194 31.15 -7.90 7.76
C GLU A 194 32.61 -8.23 8.05
N THR A 195 33.11 -7.79 9.21
CA THR A 195 34.48 -8.07 9.65
C THR A 195 34.74 -9.58 9.77
N VAL A 196 33.78 -10.33 10.36
CA VAL A 196 33.86 -11.78 10.48
C VAL A 196 33.83 -12.45 9.11
N ALA A 197 32.91 -12.01 8.22
CA ALA A 197 32.77 -12.55 6.88
C ALA A 197 34.06 -12.36 6.06
N PHE A 198 34.71 -11.17 6.13
CA PHE A 198 35.94 -10.91 5.44
C PHE A 198 37.13 -11.76 5.98
N ALA A 199 37.20 -11.96 7.29
CA ALA A 199 38.18 -12.86 7.89
C ALA A 199 37.98 -14.33 7.45
N GLN A 200 36.73 -14.78 7.38
CA GLN A 200 36.38 -16.13 6.92
C GLN A 200 36.63 -16.34 5.41
N ALA A 201 36.44 -15.28 4.62
CA ALA A 201 36.68 -15.32 3.16
C ALA A 201 38.16 -15.11 2.79
N GLY A 202 38.96 -14.53 3.67
CA GLY A 202 40.35 -14.12 3.40
C GLY A 202 40.47 -12.87 2.51
N GLU A 203 39.38 -12.20 2.20
CA GLU A 203 39.35 -11.00 1.37
C GLU A 203 38.09 -10.16 1.66
N THR A 204 38.10 -8.90 1.21
CA THR A 204 36.96 -7.99 1.28
C THR A 204 36.14 -8.07 -0.01
N PHE A 205 34.79 -8.09 0.12
CA PHE A 205 33.88 -8.11 -1.00
C PHE A 205 32.53 -7.52 -0.58
N ASN A 206 31.65 -7.21 -1.53
CA ASN A 206 30.32 -6.71 -1.21
C ASN A 206 29.37 -7.88 -0.88
N LEU A 207 29.03 -8.06 0.43
CA LEU A 207 28.10 -9.10 0.90
C LEU A 207 26.68 -8.96 0.32
N ALA A 208 26.30 -7.73 -0.04
CA ALA A 208 25.00 -7.46 -0.67
C ALA A 208 24.98 -7.82 -2.16
N SER A 209 26.14 -8.03 -2.80
CA SER A 209 26.23 -8.41 -4.21
C SER A 209 26.11 -9.92 -4.39
N PRO A 210 25.01 -10.44 -4.97
CA PRO A 210 24.87 -11.88 -5.23
C PRO A 210 25.99 -12.45 -6.11
N LYS A 211 26.48 -11.65 -7.06
CA LYS A 211 27.56 -12.06 -7.96
C LYS A 211 28.87 -12.24 -7.20
N GLN A 212 29.34 -11.21 -6.48
CA GLN A 212 30.60 -11.30 -5.72
C GLN A 212 30.55 -12.39 -4.65
N LEU A 213 29.44 -12.49 -3.92
CA LEU A 213 29.25 -13.55 -2.94
C LEU A 213 29.32 -14.94 -3.58
N GLY A 214 28.68 -15.15 -4.72
CA GLY A 214 28.73 -16.42 -5.44
C GLY A 214 30.13 -16.79 -5.90
N GLU A 215 30.89 -15.83 -6.43
CA GLU A 215 32.30 -16.01 -6.83
C GLU A 215 33.19 -16.35 -5.62
N VAL A 216 33.04 -15.68 -4.49
CA VAL A 216 33.78 -15.96 -3.25
C VAL A 216 33.45 -17.35 -2.72
N LEU A 217 32.19 -17.69 -2.57
CA LEU A 217 31.76 -18.98 -1.98
C LEU A 217 32.16 -20.18 -2.86
N PHE A 218 31.87 -20.12 -4.16
CA PHE A 218 31.91 -21.30 -5.01
C PHE A 218 33.15 -21.39 -5.89
N ASP A 219 33.70 -20.26 -6.36
CA ASP A 219 34.89 -20.28 -7.22
C ASP A 219 36.20 -20.17 -6.42
N ARG A 220 36.23 -19.33 -5.37
CA ARG A 220 37.47 -19.09 -4.60
C ARG A 220 37.63 -20.02 -3.41
N LEU A 221 36.60 -20.16 -2.60
CA LEU A 221 36.61 -21.07 -1.44
C LEU A 221 36.26 -22.52 -1.82
N GLY A 222 35.77 -22.78 -3.04
CA GLY A 222 35.47 -24.12 -3.53
C GLY A 222 34.34 -24.80 -2.75
N ILE A 223 33.46 -24.07 -2.11
CA ILE A 223 32.35 -24.63 -1.33
C ILE A 223 31.41 -25.37 -2.27
N THR A 224 31.09 -26.61 -1.94
CA THR A 224 30.19 -27.45 -2.75
C THR A 224 28.72 -27.12 -2.48
N GLY A 225 27.83 -27.42 -3.44
CA GLY A 225 26.39 -27.22 -3.31
C GLY A 225 25.85 -25.96 -4.04
N GLY A 226 26.71 -25.20 -4.69
CA GLY A 226 26.31 -24.04 -5.49
C GLY A 226 25.40 -24.42 -6.66
N LYS A 227 24.27 -23.73 -6.80
CA LYS A 227 23.35 -23.88 -7.94
C LYS A 227 23.47 -22.67 -8.86
N LYS A 228 23.52 -22.89 -10.18
CA LYS A 228 23.52 -21.81 -11.16
C LYS A 228 22.10 -21.42 -11.60
N THR A 229 21.88 -20.13 -11.79
CA THR A 229 20.65 -19.58 -12.36
C THR A 229 20.61 -19.82 -13.88
N LYS A 230 19.49 -19.55 -14.52
CA LYS A 230 19.33 -19.63 -15.98
C LYS A 230 20.33 -18.74 -16.74
N THR A 231 20.82 -17.68 -16.10
CA THR A 231 21.81 -16.75 -16.64
C THR A 231 23.27 -17.16 -16.39
N GLY A 232 23.49 -18.37 -15.80
CA GLY A 232 24.82 -18.91 -15.52
C GLY A 232 25.50 -18.39 -14.25
N GLN A 233 24.89 -17.46 -13.52
CA GLN A 233 25.42 -16.95 -12.25
C GLN A 233 25.04 -17.92 -11.10
N TYR A 234 25.83 -17.92 -10.03
CA TYR A 234 25.48 -18.66 -8.83
C TYR A 234 24.25 -18.07 -8.13
N SER A 235 23.33 -18.93 -7.74
CA SER A 235 22.21 -18.54 -6.90
C SER A 235 22.71 -18.42 -5.46
N THR A 236 22.55 -17.22 -4.89
CA THR A 236 22.83 -16.95 -3.47
C THR A 236 21.53 -16.66 -2.70
N SER A 237 20.41 -17.22 -3.16
CA SER A 237 19.14 -17.13 -2.43
C SER A 237 19.24 -17.87 -1.09
N GLU A 238 18.48 -17.41 -0.10
CA GLU A 238 18.42 -18.01 1.23
C GLU A 238 18.14 -19.52 1.15
N ALA A 239 17.19 -19.94 0.30
CA ALA A 239 16.83 -21.33 0.11
C ALA A 239 17.99 -22.20 -0.40
N VAL A 240 18.95 -21.63 -1.16
CA VAL A 240 20.14 -22.36 -1.62
C VAL A 240 21.22 -22.33 -0.55
N LEU A 241 21.49 -21.17 0.03
CA LEU A 241 22.54 -21.01 1.03
C LEU A 241 22.25 -21.80 2.31
N ALA A 242 21.01 -21.83 2.77
CA ALA A 242 20.61 -22.57 3.97
C ALA A 242 20.80 -24.10 3.87
N THR A 243 21.04 -24.63 2.66
CA THR A 243 21.36 -26.06 2.49
C THR A 243 22.85 -26.40 2.60
N ILE A 244 23.69 -25.40 2.78
CA ILE A 244 25.15 -25.54 2.78
C ILE A 244 25.68 -25.22 4.18
N ASP A 245 26.30 -26.17 4.79
CA ASP A 245 26.91 -26.05 6.13
C ASP A 245 28.31 -25.45 6.01
N HIS A 246 28.42 -24.14 6.26
CA HIS A 246 29.68 -23.41 6.24
C HIS A 246 29.59 -22.12 7.07
N PRO A 247 30.57 -21.78 7.94
CA PRO A 247 30.52 -20.62 8.83
C PRO A 247 30.31 -19.28 8.11
N LEU A 248 30.94 -19.07 6.95
CA LEU A 248 30.74 -17.86 6.15
C LEU A 248 29.29 -17.70 5.68
N ILE A 249 28.63 -18.81 5.35
CA ILE A 249 27.23 -18.77 4.90
C ILE A 249 26.31 -18.39 6.06
N GLU A 250 26.51 -18.92 7.24
CA GLU A 250 25.76 -18.51 8.45
C GLU A 250 25.93 -17.01 8.70
N THR A 251 27.16 -16.50 8.67
CA THR A 251 27.49 -15.09 8.83
C THR A 251 26.79 -14.21 7.77
N VAL A 252 26.81 -14.63 6.51
CA VAL A 252 26.14 -13.92 5.39
C VAL A 252 24.62 -13.92 5.55
N LEU A 253 24.02 -15.01 5.95
CA LEU A 253 22.58 -15.09 6.17
C LEU A 253 22.13 -14.18 7.33
N GLU A 254 22.88 -14.15 8.43
CA GLU A 254 22.63 -13.25 9.55
C GLU A 254 22.78 -11.78 9.15
N HIS A 255 23.87 -11.45 8.44
CA HIS A 255 24.12 -10.10 7.90
C HIS A 255 22.95 -9.65 7.02
N ARG A 256 22.49 -10.48 6.07
CA ARG A 256 21.37 -10.17 5.17
C ARG A 256 20.07 -9.97 5.93
N SER A 257 19.81 -10.82 6.91
CA SER A 257 18.61 -10.74 7.76
C SER A 257 18.58 -9.41 8.51
N LEU A 258 19.67 -9.02 9.17
CA LEU A 258 19.77 -7.76 9.90
C LEU A 258 19.68 -6.54 8.97
N SER A 259 20.40 -6.56 7.84
CA SER A 259 20.38 -5.47 6.86
C SER A 259 18.97 -5.25 6.29
N LYS A 260 18.23 -6.34 6.02
CA LYS A 260 16.83 -6.28 5.58
C LYS A 260 15.94 -5.70 6.67
N LEU A 261 16.09 -6.14 7.91
CA LEU A 261 15.30 -5.63 9.04
C LEU A 261 15.55 -4.13 9.26
N LYS A 262 16.81 -3.72 9.19
CA LYS A 262 17.19 -2.31 9.31
C LYS A 262 16.55 -1.47 8.20
N SER A 263 16.83 -1.79 6.95
CA SER A 263 16.35 -1.01 5.81
C SER A 263 14.82 -0.99 5.68
N THR A 264 14.16 -2.13 5.94
CA THR A 264 12.70 -2.25 5.75
C THR A 264 11.89 -1.69 6.90
N TYR A 265 12.42 -1.75 8.13
CA TYR A 265 11.65 -1.37 9.32
C TYR A 265 12.27 -0.21 10.10
N THR A 266 13.50 -0.34 10.66
CA THR A 266 13.98 0.71 11.56
C THR A 266 14.19 2.04 10.86
N ASP A 267 14.74 2.02 9.65
CA ASP A 267 15.00 3.25 8.88
C ASP A 267 13.75 3.69 8.11
N ALA A 268 13.10 2.78 7.40
CA ALA A 268 11.95 3.11 6.56
C ALA A 268 10.76 3.63 7.38
N LEU A 269 10.40 2.97 8.50
CA LEU A 269 9.26 3.39 9.32
C LEU A 269 9.48 4.77 9.96
N ALA A 270 10.70 5.06 10.42
CA ALA A 270 11.02 6.36 10.98
C ALA A 270 10.89 7.50 9.95
N ASN A 271 11.18 7.20 8.67
CA ASN A 271 11.14 8.18 7.59
C ASN A 271 9.71 8.44 7.06
N VAL A 272 8.81 7.45 7.12
CA VAL A 272 7.42 7.61 6.64
C VAL A 272 6.45 8.07 7.73
N ALA A 273 6.89 8.13 8.99
CA ALA A 273 6.06 8.65 10.06
C ALA A 273 5.85 10.17 9.93
N ASP A 274 4.62 10.60 10.15
CA ASP A 274 4.22 11.99 10.10
C ASP A 274 4.84 12.86 11.23
N SER A 275 4.42 14.12 11.31
CA SER A 275 4.89 15.07 12.34
C SER A 275 4.45 14.70 13.77
N ASN A 276 3.49 13.80 13.92
CA ASN A 276 2.99 13.28 15.20
C ASN A 276 3.54 11.88 15.52
N ASP A 277 4.58 11.45 14.80
CA ASP A 277 5.20 10.14 14.89
C ASP A 277 4.24 8.98 14.56
N ARG A 278 3.26 9.22 13.68
CA ARG A 278 2.31 8.21 13.26
C ARG A 278 2.62 7.70 11.85
N VAL A 279 2.41 6.41 11.67
CA VAL A 279 2.52 5.74 10.36
C VAL A 279 1.13 5.40 9.87
N HIS A 280 0.84 5.82 8.65
CA HIS A 280 -0.40 5.58 7.94
C HIS A 280 -0.15 4.56 6.83
N THR A 281 -0.66 3.36 7.01
CA THR A 281 -0.64 2.32 5.96
C THR A 281 -1.93 2.37 5.17
N SER A 282 -1.96 1.74 4.01
CA SER A 282 -3.19 1.46 3.27
C SER A 282 -3.58 -0.01 3.42
N TYR A 283 -4.81 -0.30 3.87
CA TYR A 283 -5.36 -1.65 3.97
C TYR A 283 -6.23 -1.97 2.74
N HIS A 284 -5.98 -3.11 2.12
CA HIS A 284 -6.71 -3.58 0.94
C HIS A 284 -7.54 -4.81 1.28
N GLN A 285 -8.88 -4.71 1.09
CA GLN A 285 -9.83 -5.81 1.29
C GLN A 285 -9.95 -6.67 0.02
N ALA A 286 -9.96 -6.05 -1.15
CA ALA A 286 -10.24 -6.71 -2.44
C ALA A 286 -8.98 -7.17 -3.19
N LEU A 287 -7.87 -7.43 -2.50
CA LEU A 287 -6.61 -7.82 -3.14
C LEU A 287 -6.38 -9.34 -3.12
N THR A 288 -6.72 -10.01 -2.02
CA THR A 288 -6.48 -11.44 -1.86
C THR A 288 -7.75 -12.23 -2.13
N THR A 289 -7.64 -13.41 -2.77
CA THR A 289 -8.79 -14.29 -3.04
C THR A 289 -9.30 -15.05 -1.80
N THR A 290 -8.64 -14.86 -0.65
CA THR A 290 -8.89 -15.63 0.58
C THR A 290 -9.62 -14.84 1.66
N GLY A 291 -10.01 -13.60 1.41
CA GLY A 291 -10.63 -12.72 2.41
C GLY A 291 -9.64 -12.10 3.41
N ARG A 292 -8.33 -12.32 3.23
CA ARG A 292 -7.32 -11.68 4.09
C ARG A 292 -7.09 -10.24 3.66
N LEU A 293 -6.89 -9.37 4.63
CA LEU A 293 -6.40 -8.01 4.36
C LEU A 293 -4.96 -8.04 3.86
N SER A 294 -4.61 -7.07 3.05
CA SER A 294 -3.22 -6.74 2.71
C SER A 294 -2.92 -5.32 3.18
N SER A 295 -1.66 -5.04 3.47
CA SER A 295 -1.20 -3.73 3.93
C SER A 295 -0.02 -3.26 3.07
N THR A 296 -0.07 -2.01 2.61
CA THR A 296 0.99 -1.41 1.79
C THR A 296 1.30 0.02 2.23
N GLU A 297 2.49 0.49 1.93
CA GLU A 297 2.95 1.87 2.08
C GLU A 297 2.81 2.46 3.50
N PRO A 298 3.42 1.82 4.50
CA PRO A 298 4.28 0.64 4.48
C PRO A 298 3.51 -0.65 4.77
N ASN A 299 4.08 -1.82 4.39
CA ASN A 299 3.50 -3.11 4.76
C ASN A 299 3.75 -3.41 6.24
N LEU A 300 2.71 -3.30 7.06
CA LEU A 300 2.77 -3.56 8.51
C LEU A 300 2.45 -5.02 8.88
N GLN A 301 1.96 -5.84 7.95
CA GLN A 301 1.64 -7.25 8.22
C GLN A 301 2.86 -8.17 8.20
N ASN A 302 3.95 -7.76 7.57
CA ASN A 302 5.17 -8.56 7.43
C ASN A 302 6.21 -8.29 8.52
N ILE A 303 5.87 -7.56 9.59
CA ILE A 303 6.78 -7.32 10.72
C ILE A 303 7.11 -8.67 11.39
N PRO A 304 8.40 -9.08 11.45
CA PRO A 304 8.76 -10.40 11.96
C PRO A 304 8.35 -10.59 13.42
N ILE A 305 7.90 -11.79 13.77
CA ILE A 305 7.50 -12.16 15.15
C ILE A 305 8.30 -13.34 15.69
N ARG A 306 8.88 -14.16 14.81
CA ARG A 306 9.52 -15.43 15.21
C ARG A 306 10.92 -15.24 15.80
N THR A 307 11.64 -14.21 15.37
CA THR A 307 13.00 -13.92 15.86
C THR A 307 12.96 -12.85 16.97
N ASP A 308 13.92 -12.91 17.89
CA ASP A 308 14.05 -11.90 18.95
C ASP A 308 14.28 -10.50 18.37
N THR A 309 15.07 -10.40 17.31
CA THR A 309 15.32 -9.15 16.59
C THR A 309 14.04 -8.57 15.98
N GLY A 310 13.21 -9.43 15.36
CA GLY A 310 11.91 -9.02 14.81
C GLY A 310 10.94 -8.58 15.91
N ARG A 311 10.94 -9.24 17.07
CA ARG A 311 10.13 -8.84 18.23
C ARG A 311 10.50 -7.46 18.77
N LEU A 312 11.79 -7.08 18.72
CA LEU A 312 12.22 -5.74 19.11
C LEU A 312 11.59 -4.65 18.24
N ILE A 313 11.49 -4.86 16.93
CA ILE A 313 10.85 -3.91 16.01
C ILE A 313 9.38 -3.67 16.40
N ARG A 314 8.65 -4.71 16.80
CA ARG A 314 7.27 -4.58 17.26
C ARG A 314 7.12 -3.72 18.52
N GLY A 315 8.16 -3.67 19.37
CA GLY A 315 8.20 -2.80 20.54
C GLY A 315 8.20 -1.31 20.23
N ALA A 316 8.49 -0.93 18.98
CA ALA A 316 8.41 0.45 18.52
C ALA A 316 6.95 0.94 18.32
N PHE A 317 6.00 0.03 18.11
CA PHE A 317 4.58 0.37 17.97
C PHE A 317 3.96 0.53 19.33
N ILE A 318 3.59 1.74 19.69
CA ILE A 318 3.13 2.10 21.02
C ILE A 318 1.72 2.69 20.99
N ALA A 319 1.06 2.69 22.13
CA ALA A 319 -0.20 3.38 22.33
C ALA A 319 0.04 4.74 23.02
N PRO A 320 -0.76 5.77 22.71
CA PRO A 320 -0.78 7.01 23.50
C PRO A 320 -1.09 6.74 24.97
N THR A 321 -0.72 7.68 25.85
CA THR A 321 -1.00 7.60 27.30
C THR A 321 -2.49 7.30 27.54
N GLY A 322 -2.77 6.32 28.37
CA GLY A 322 -4.13 5.89 28.73
C GLY A 322 -4.79 4.94 27.71
N ARG A 323 -4.12 4.59 26.61
CA ARG A 323 -4.58 3.60 25.63
C ARG A 323 -3.68 2.36 25.63
N LYS A 324 -4.13 1.32 24.95
CA LYS A 324 -3.37 0.06 24.77
C LYS A 324 -3.37 -0.34 23.29
N VAL A 325 -2.29 -0.99 22.86
CA VAL A 325 -2.28 -1.70 21.57
C VAL A 325 -3.02 -3.02 21.78
N LEU A 326 -4.00 -3.28 20.93
CA LEU A 326 -4.70 -4.57 20.87
C LEU A 326 -4.06 -5.40 19.75
N SER A 327 -3.76 -6.65 20.05
CA SER A 327 -3.31 -7.64 19.06
C SER A 327 -4.29 -8.81 19.09
N ALA A 328 -4.86 -9.15 17.94
CA ALA A 328 -5.76 -10.29 17.75
C ALA A 328 -5.04 -11.42 16.99
#